data_c5d1bc4e1838d27d03da5d03fc601765
#
_entry.id   c5d1bc4e1838d27d03da5d03fc601765
#
_cell.length_a   1.000
_cell.length_b   1.000
_cell.length_c   1.000
_cell.angle_alpha   90.00
_cell.angle_beta   90.00
_cell.angle_gamma   90.00
#
_symmetry.space_group_name_H-M   'P 1'
#
loop_
_entity.id
_entity.type
_entity.pdbx_description
1 polymer ?
#
loop_
_entity_poly.entity_id
_entity_poly.type
_entity_poly.pdbx_seq_one_letter_code
_entity_poly.pdbx_strand_id
1 'polypeptide(L)'
;MCIRDRKIHTAAGDVTDNVPEDAALVFSTPEGLVVLTGCGHAGIVNISEYAQKIAGPAPVFAVIGGLHLFAKSDEVVDWTGAQLRRLGVRYLLAGHCTGIEATWRLRSALGLTRKTAPVSSVGSNFTLGKGIQPGDIAA
;
A
#
# COMPACT_ATOMS: atom_id res chain seq x y z
N MET A 1 0.19 1.14 10.97
CA MET A 1 1.27 1.49 11.91
C MET A 1 2.01 2.68 11.32
N CYS A 2 1.88 3.85 11.94
CA CYS A 2 2.61 5.04 11.50
C CYS A 2 4.08 4.91 11.91
N ILE A 3 4.98 5.52 11.14
CA ILE A 3 6.38 5.71 11.55
C ILE A 3 6.43 6.87 12.55
N ARG A 4 5.85 6.67 13.74
CA ARG A 4 5.84 7.71 14.79
C ARG A 4 7.12 7.80 15.61
N ASP A 5 8.04 6.89 15.36
CA ASP A 5 9.32 6.75 16.05
C ASP A 5 10.49 7.42 15.32
N ARG A 6 10.27 7.94 14.11
CA ARG A 6 11.29 8.72 13.39
C ARG A 6 11.55 10.04 14.07
N LYS A 7 12.82 10.42 14.08
CA LYS A 7 13.31 11.70 14.60
C LYS A 7 14.02 12.48 13.50
N ILE A 8 13.81 13.77 13.51
CA ILE A 8 14.58 14.73 12.72
C ILE A 8 15.56 15.41 13.68
N HIS A 9 16.85 15.34 13.37
CA HIS A 9 17.88 16.05 14.13
C HIS A 9 17.90 17.52 13.71
N THR A 10 17.60 18.41 14.62
CA THR A 10 17.63 19.87 14.38
C THR A 10 18.66 20.53 15.30
N ALA A 11 19.01 21.77 15.00
CA ALA A 11 19.91 22.54 15.86
C ALA A 11 19.34 22.74 17.28
N ALA A 12 18.03 22.64 17.46
CA ALA A 12 17.35 22.75 18.75
C ALA A 12 17.13 21.39 19.45
N GLY A 13 17.58 20.27 18.85
CA GLY A 13 17.40 18.92 19.36
C GLY A 13 16.53 18.05 18.45
N ASP A 14 16.21 16.86 18.92
CA ASP A 14 15.43 15.88 18.19
C ASP A 14 13.92 16.20 18.26
N VAL A 15 13.29 16.27 17.09
CA VAL A 15 11.84 16.42 16.96
C VAL A 15 11.23 15.19 16.28
N THR A 16 9.97 14.91 16.56
CA THR A 16 9.26 13.81 15.90
C THR A 16 9.09 14.13 14.41
N ASP A 17 9.47 13.18 13.56
CA ASP A 17 9.21 13.26 12.12
C ASP A 17 7.76 12.87 11.85
N ASN A 18 6.95 13.81 11.47
CA ASN A 18 5.54 13.59 11.11
C ASN A 18 5.38 13.21 9.63
N VAL A 19 6.49 13.09 8.89
CA VAL A 19 6.51 12.74 7.46
C VAL A 19 5.50 13.57 6.66
N PRO A 20 5.53 14.91 6.76
CA PRO A 20 4.51 15.77 6.15
C PRO A 20 4.53 15.74 4.61
N GLU A 21 5.62 15.25 4.04
CA GLU A 21 5.82 15.08 2.60
C GLU A 21 5.22 13.79 2.04
N ASP A 22 4.76 12.85 2.88
CA ASP A 22 4.15 11.61 2.40
C ASP A 22 2.81 11.91 1.73
N ALA A 23 2.68 11.49 0.50
CA ALA A 23 1.51 11.77 -0.32
C ALA A 23 0.99 10.52 -1.02
N ALA A 24 -0.30 10.50 -1.27
CA ALA A 24 -0.96 9.49 -2.05
C ALA A 24 -1.96 10.13 -3.02
N LEU A 25 -2.15 9.51 -4.19
CA LEU A 25 -3.23 9.86 -5.10
C LEU A 25 -4.39 8.90 -4.89
N VAL A 26 -5.60 9.42 -4.93
CA VAL A 26 -6.83 8.65 -4.80
C VAL A 26 -7.71 8.89 -6.01
N PHE A 27 -8.06 7.82 -6.71
CA PHE A 27 -8.95 7.86 -7.86
C PHE A 27 -10.26 7.18 -7.49
N SER A 28 -11.37 7.91 -7.60
CA SER A 28 -12.71 7.33 -7.48
C SER A 28 -13.10 6.68 -8.81
N THR A 29 -13.47 5.40 -8.75
CA THR A 29 -13.86 4.62 -9.92
C THR A 29 -15.20 3.90 -9.68
N PRO A 30 -15.87 3.38 -10.70
CA PRO A 30 -17.08 2.57 -10.51
C PRO A 30 -16.88 1.33 -9.62
N GLU A 31 -15.66 0.76 -9.61
CA GLU A 31 -15.33 -0.43 -8.80
C GLU A 31 -14.90 -0.10 -7.36
N GLY A 32 -14.63 1.17 -7.07
CA GLY A 32 -14.15 1.66 -5.77
C GLY A 32 -12.93 2.56 -5.90
N LEU A 33 -12.23 2.78 -4.81
CA LEU A 33 -11.08 3.67 -4.76
C LEU A 33 -9.81 2.95 -5.21
N VAL A 34 -9.04 3.59 -6.07
CA VAL A 34 -7.67 3.20 -6.40
C VAL A 34 -6.72 4.14 -5.66
N VAL A 35 -5.89 3.59 -4.78
CA VAL A 35 -4.93 4.32 -3.96
C VAL A 35 -3.53 4.09 -4.50
N LEU A 36 -2.87 5.16 -4.93
CA LEU A 36 -1.49 5.14 -5.44
C LEU A 36 -0.57 5.86 -4.45
N THR A 37 0.43 5.15 -3.94
CA THR A 37 1.40 5.67 -2.98
C THR A 37 2.80 5.75 -3.58
N GLY A 38 3.65 6.65 -3.06
CA GLY A 38 5.10 6.59 -3.24
C GLY A 38 5.69 5.51 -2.34
N CYS A 39 5.99 5.84 -1.10
CA CYS A 39 6.46 4.90 -0.07
C CYS A 39 5.40 4.52 0.96
N GLY A 40 4.38 5.35 1.17
CA GLY A 40 3.33 5.10 2.15
C GLY A 40 3.82 5.16 3.61
N HIS A 41 4.66 6.15 3.92
CA HIS A 41 5.26 6.32 5.26
C HIS A 41 4.23 6.60 6.35
N ALA A 42 3.10 7.25 6.00
CA ALA A 42 2.00 7.46 6.92
C ALA A 42 1.26 6.15 7.31
N GLY A 43 1.60 5.06 6.64
CA GLY A 43 1.01 3.73 6.81
C GLY A 43 -0.17 3.50 5.88
N ILE A 44 -0.09 2.42 5.10
CA ILE A 44 -1.07 2.15 4.03
C ILE A 44 -2.51 2.00 4.56
N VAL A 45 -2.69 1.50 5.77
CA VAL A 45 -4.04 1.40 6.39
C VAL A 45 -4.59 2.80 6.66
N ASN A 46 -3.79 3.68 7.26
CA ASN A 46 -4.19 5.07 7.53
C ASN A 46 -4.51 5.82 6.23
N ILE A 47 -3.65 5.67 5.21
CA ILE A 47 -3.84 6.28 3.89
C ILE A 47 -5.15 5.80 3.28
N SER A 48 -5.42 4.50 3.33
CA SER A 48 -6.62 3.89 2.76
C SER A 48 -7.90 4.31 3.50
N GLU A 49 -7.87 4.35 4.83
CA GLU A 49 -8.99 4.85 5.64
C GLU A 49 -9.24 6.35 5.41
N TYR A 50 -8.18 7.13 5.29
CA TYR A 50 -8.31 8.55 4.97
C TYR A 50 -8.84 8.76 3.54
N ALA A 51 -8.43 7.92 2.58
CA ALA A 51 -8.99 7.94 1.23
C ALA A 51 -10.52 7.75 1.25
N GLN A 52 -11.02 6.77 2.02
CA GLN A 52 -12.48 6.58 2.19
C GLN A 52 -13.16 7.78 2.86
N LYS A 53 -12.47 8.43 3.81
CA LYS A 53 -13.01 9.60 4.49
C LYS A 53 -13.21 10.79 3.55
N ILE A 54 -12.27 11.03 2.62
CA ILE A 54 -12.32 12.19 1.71
C ILE A 54 -13.06 11.94 0.40
N ALA A 55 -13.04 10.70 -0.10
CA ALA A 55 -13.66 10.34 -1.38
C ALA A 55 -15.05 9.69 -1.24
N GLY A 56 -15.48 9.42 0.00
CA GLY A 56 -16.74 8.73 0.29
C GLY A 56 -16.56 7.25 0.66
N PRO A 57 -17.61 6.59 1.18
CA PRO A 57 -17.54 5.26 1.80
C PRO A 57 -17.46 4.11 0.76
N ALA A 58 -16.70 4.29 -0.30
CA ALA A 58 -16.47 3.25 -1.29
C ALA A 58 -15.37 2.28 -0.83
N PRO A 59 -15.38 0.99 -1.24
CA PRO A 59 -14.31 0.06 -0.94
C PRO A 59 -13.00 0.54 -1.57
N VAL A 60 -11.87 0.22 -0.96
CA VAL A 60 -10.55 0.39 -1.57
C VAL A 60 -10.33 -0.76 -2.53
N PHE A 61 -10.54 -0.52 -3.82
CA PHE A 61 -10.51 -1.55 -4.85
C PHE A 61 -9.08 -2.00 -5.18
N ALA A 62 -8.15 -1.05 -5.30
CA ALA A 62 -6.75 -1.33 -5.61
C ALA A 62 -5.80 -0.47 -4.78
N VAL A 63 -4.67 -1.05 -4.41
CA VAL A 63 -3.53 -0.38 -3.79
C VAL A 63 -2.30 -0.59 -4.66
N ILE A 64 -1.62 0.49 -5.03
CA ILE A 64 -0.50 0.50 -5.96
C ILE A 64 0.64 1.32 -5.36
N GLY A 65 1.88 0.80 -5.37
CA GLY A 65 3.07 1.53 -4.94
C GLY A 65 3.80 0.93 -3.76
N GLY A 66 4.56 1.74 -3.04
CA GLY A 66 5.30 1.35 -1.85
C GLY A 66 4.44 1.37 -0.59
N LEU A 67 4.62 0.38 0.29
CA LEU A 67 3.86 0.26 1.54
C LEU A 67 4.76 0.31 2.78
N HIS A 68 6.06 0.50 2.59
CA HIS A 68 7.08 0.61 3.64
C HIS A 68 7.04 -0.54 4.67
N LEU A 69 6.96 -1.79 4.18
CA LEU A 69 6.82 -2.98 5.02
C LEU A 69 8.05 -3.90 5.02
N PHE A 70 9.09 -3.59 4.24
CA PHE A 70 10.24 -4.48 4.00
C PHE A 70 10.97 -4.92 5.29
N ALA A 71 10.94 -4.12 6.36
CA ALA A 71 11.59 -4.42 7.63
C ALA A 71 10.59 -4.61 8.78
N LYS A 72 9.34 -4.85 8.49
CA LYS A 72 8.31 -5.07 9.52
C LYS A 72 8.21 -6.55 9.86
N SER A 73 7.82 -6.82 11.11
CA SER A 73 7.58 -8.20 11.56
C SER A 73 6.37 -8.81 10.85
N ASP A 74 6.34 -10.13 10.87
CA ASP A 74 5.26 -10.93 10.27
C ASP A 74 3.88 -10.54 10.81
N GLU A 75 3.77 -10.29 12.11
CA GLU A 75 2.52 -9.90 12.76
C GLU A 75 2.00 -8.56 12.24
N VAL A 76 2.91 -7.61 11.99
CA VAL A 76 2.55 -6.31 11.43
C VAL A 76 2.07 -6.45 9.99
N VAL A 77 2.73 -7.29 9.19
CA VAL A 77 2.33 -7.54 7.80
C VAL A 77 0.98 -8.24 7.75
N ASP A 78 0.75 -9.25 8.60
CA ASP A 78 -0.52 -9.98 8.69
C ASP A 78 -1.66 -9.05 9.13
N TRP A 79 -1.43 -8.25 10.16
CA TRP A 79 -2.39 -7.25 10.61
C TRP A 79 -2.74 -6.26 9.47
N THR A 80 -1.71 -5.78 8.76
CA THR A 80 -1.91 -4.89 7.61
C THR A 80 -2.77 -5.57 6.54
N GLY A 81 -2.47 -6.83 6.20
CA GLY A 81 -3.25 -7.61 5.25
C GLY A 81 -4.71 -7.77 5.68
N ALA A 82 -4.96 -8.05 6.96
CA ALA A 82 -6.32 -8.16 7.50
C ALA A 82 -7.09 -6.83 7.38
N GLN A 83 -6.43 -5.68 7.65
CA GLN A 83 -7.05 -4.37 7.49
C GLN A 83 -7.36 -4.05 6.02
N LEU A 84 -6.41 -4.29 5.11
CA LEU A 84 -6.63 -4.08 3.67
C LEU A 84 -7.75 -4.96 3.13
N ARG A 85 -7.87 -6.20 3.64
CA ARG A 85 -8.99 -7.09 3.31
C ARG A 85 -10.33 -6.51 3.79
N ARG A 86 -10.39 -5.99 5.00
CA ARG A 86 -11.57 -5.31 5.57
C ARG A 86 -11.98 -4.10 4.73
N LEU A 87 -11.01 -3.36 4.21
CA LEU A 87 -11.23 -2.20 3.34
C LEU A 87 -11.67 -2.57 1.92
N GLY A 88 -11.62 -3.86 1.55
CA GLY A 88 -12.15 -4.37 0.28
C GLY A 88 -11.12 -4.51 -0.84
N VAL A 89 -9.81 -4.49 -0.53
CA VAL A 89 -8.75 -4.57 -1.54
C VAL A 89 -8.85 -5.85 -2.36
N ARG A 90 -8.92 -5.69 -3.68
CA ARG A 90 -9.00 -6.74 -4.70
C ARG A 90 -7.73 -6.83 -5.55
N TYR A 91 -6.99 -5.74 -5.67
CA TYR A 91 -5.75 -5.66 -6.43
C TYR A 91 -4.66 -5.02 -5.59
N LEU A 92 -3.49 -5.63 -5.58
CA LEU A 92 -2.32 -5.15 -4.88
C LEU A 92 -1.11 -5.20 -5.81
N LEU A 93 -0.65 -4.04 -6.29
CA LEU A 93 0.58 -3.92 -7.06
C LEU A 93 1.65 -3.27 -6.18
N ALA A 94 2.16 -4.04 -5.23
CA ALA A 94 3.12 -3.58 -4.24
C ALA A 94 4.57 -3.80 -4.71
N GLY A 95 5.40 -2.80 -4.46
CA GLY A 95 6.82 -2.83 -4.83
C GLY A 95 7.63 -1.86 -3.98
N HIS A 96 8.80 -1.44 -4.51
CA HIS A 96 9.68 -0.47 -3.88
C HIS A 96 10.02 -0.88 -2.43
N CYS A 97 9.65 -0.08 -1.45
CA CYS A 97 9.92 -0.31 -0.02
C CYS A 97 8.95 -1.32 0.65
N THR A 98 8.11 -2.01 -0.09
CA THR A 98 7.27 -3.07 0.47
C THR A 98 8.09 -4.33 0.75
N GLY A 99 8.99 -4.69 -0.16
CA GLY A 99 9.75 -5.94 -0.09
C GLY A 99 8.98 -7.15 -0.65
N ILE A 100 9.73 -8.14 -1.13
CA ILE A 100 9.17 -9.34 -1.80
C ILE A 100 8.41 -10.20 -0.79
N GLU A 101 9.00 -10.46 0.38
CA GLU A 101 8.41 -11.27 1.44
C GLU A 101 7.10 -10.68 1.96
N ALA A 102 7.10 -9.36 2.25
CA ALA A 102 5.90 -8.67 2.68
C ALA A 102 4.80 -8.71 1.60
N THR A 103 5.16 -8.55 0.32
CA THR A 103 4.21 -8.65 -0.79
C THR A 103 3.59 -10.05 -0.88
N TRP A 104 4.41 -11.10 -0.76
CA TRP A 104 3.93 -12.48 -0.76
C TRP A 104 2.98 -12.74 0.42
N ARG A 105 3.36 -12.28 1.61
CA ARG A 105 2.57 -12.46 2.82
C ARG A 105 1.24 -11.70 2.76
N LEU A 106 1.26 -10.46 2.30
CA LEU A 106 0.04 -9.66 2.06
C LEU A 106 -0.88 -10.34 1.06
N ARG A 107 -0.34 -10.88 -0.05
CA ARG A 107 -1.13 -11.64 -1.02
C ARG A 107 -1.88 -12.80 -0.37
N SER A 108 -1.21 -13.56 0.49
CA SER A 108 -1.80 -14.67 1.24
C SER A 108 -2.87 -14.19 2.21
N ALA A 109 -2.58 -13.17 3.02
CA ALA A 109 -3.51 -12.60 4.00
C ALA A 109 -4.78 -12.01 3.35
N LEU A 110 -4.63 -11.42 2.16
CA LEU A 110 -5.74 -10.88 1.37
C LEU A 110 -6.54 -11.97 0.64
N GLY A 111 -6.03 -13.19 0.51
CA GLY A 111 -6.61 -14.25 -0.31
C GLY A 111 -6.52 -13.95 -1.81
N LEU A 112 -5.50 -13.17 -2.21
CA LEU A 112 -5.26 -12.79 -3.59
C LEU A 112 -4.37 -13.82 -4.31
N THR A 113 -4.28 -13.70 -5.62
CA THR A 113 -3.49 -14.59 -6.49
C THR A 113 -2.30 -13.83 -7.09
N ARG A 114 -1.42 -14.55 -7.81
CA ARG A 114 -0.35 -13.92 -8.61
C ARG A 114 -0.89 -12.91 -9.64
N LYS A 115 -2.11 -13.12 -10.15
CA LYS A 115 -2.73 -12.20 -11.12
C LYS A 115 -3.26 -10.93 -10.49
N THR A 116 -3.62 -10.98 -9.21
CA THR A 116 -4.23 -9.84 -8.50
C THR A 116 -3.30 -9.20 -7.49
N ALA A 117 -2.18 -9.86 -7.16
CA ALA A 117 -1.14 -9.32 -6.28
C ALA A 117 0.26 -9.87 -6.67
N PRO A 118 0.78 -9.56 -7.87
CA PRO A 118 2.17 -9.86 -8.21
C PRO A 118 3.13 -8.95 -7.43
N VAL A 119 4.41 -9.29 -7.43
CA VAL A 119 5.46 -8.33 -7.08
C VAL A 119 5.56 -7.30 -8.20
N SER A 120 5.53 -6.02 -7.86
CA SER A 120 5.72 -4.97 -8.86
C SER A 120 7.14 -5.00 -9.43
N SER A 121 7.24 -5.00 -10.74
CA SER A 121 8.50 -4.93 -11.49
C SER A 121 8.39 -3.94 -12.63
N VAL A 122 9.52 -3.63 -13.28
CA VAL A 122 9.53 -2.79 -14.48
C VAL A 122 8.63 -3.42 -15.55
N GLY A 123 7.76 -2.60 -16.16
CA GLY A 123 6.74 -3.07 -17.11
C GLY A 123 5.40 -3.46 -16.50
N SER A 124 5.34 -3.65 -15.17
CA SER A 124 4.04 -3.89 -14.50
C SER A 124 3.12 -2.69 -14.67
N ASN A 125 1.86 -2.96 -14.94
CA ASN A 125 0.84 -1.92 -15.00
C ASN A 125 -0.50 -2.42 -14.44
N PHE A 126 -1.34 -1.48 -14.04
CA PHE A 126 -2.71 -1.71 -13.64
C PHE A 126 -3.65 -0.96 -14.58
N THR A 127 -4.59 -1.66 -15.17
CA THR A 127 -5.61 -1.06 -16.03
C THR A 127 -7.00 -1.37 -15.47
N LEU A 128 -7.80 -0.33 -15.24
CA LEU A 128 -9.17 -0.49 -14.77
C LEU A 128 -9.96 -1.37 -15.75
N GLY A 129 -10.73 -2.31 -15.23
CA GLY A 129 -11.46 -3.29 -16.03
C GLY A 129 -10.63 -4.46 -16.58
N LYS A 130 -9.29 -4.37 -16.59
CA LYS A 130 -8.38 -5.45 -17.04
C LYS A 130 -7.53 -6.03 -15.92
N GLY A 131 -7.39 -5.28 -14.81
CA GLY A 131 -6.56 -5.70 -13.67
C GLY A 131 -5.07 -5.43 -13.88
N ILE A 132 -4.24 -6.23 -13.21
CA ILE A 132 -2.78 -6.10 -13.24
C ILE A 132 -2.20 -6.94 -14.39
N GLN A 133 -1.33 -6.34 -15.17
CA GLN A 133 -0.40 -7.01 -16.07
C GLN A 133 0.99 -6.95 -15.41
N PRO A 134 1.50 -8.08 -14.90
CA PRO A 134 2.84 -8.11 -14.32
C PRO A 134 3.89 -7.85 -15.40
N GLY A 135 5.01 -7.23 -15.04
CA GLY A 135 6.18 -7.17 -15.92
C GLY A 135 6.82 -8.54 -16.07
N ASP A 136 7.67 -8.71 -17.08
CA ASP A 136 8.28 -10.00 -17.48
C ASP A 136 8.98 -10.74 -16.34
N ILE A 137 9.57 -10.00 -15.37
CA ILE A 137 10.27 -10.59 -14.22
C ILE A 137 9.29 -11.14 -13.15
N ALA A 138 8.04 -10.67 -13.13
CA ALA A 138 7.04 -11.02 -12.12
C ALA A 138 5.89 -11.89 -12.67
N ALA A 139 5.96 -12.25 -13.94
CA ALA A 139 4.97 -13.05 -14.63
C ALA A 139 4.97 -14.53 -14.21
#